data_2e2d9da8fbb54030305cc151c82580cb
#
_entry.id   2e2d9da8fbb54030305cc151c82580cb
#
_cell.length_a   1.000
_cell.length_b   1.000
_cell.length_c   1.000
_cell.angle_alpha   90.00
_cell.angle_beta   90.00
_cell.angle_gamma   90.00
#
_symmetry.space_group_name_H-M   'P 1'
#
loop_
_entity.id
_entity.type
_entity.pdbx_description
1 polymer ?
#
loop_
_entity_poly.entity_id
_entity_poly.type
_entity_poly.pdbx_seq_one_letter_code
_entity_poly.pdbx_strand_id
1 'polypeptide(L)'
;NPAGSIKDRIGLSMIEAAEREGKIDPTATPRPTLVEGTAGNTGIALALVAGQRGYNLTVVVPDKMAKGKIQHLRAMGAKVVLTRSDVQKGHPDYYQDVAERIAKETPNSLYVNQFGNEHNPEAHYDHTAPEIWEQITRATGAAPDAFICGVGSGGTLSGAAKYFREQKPDIDIILADPAGSILAPLVNENRHVEPGAWLVEGMGEDFVPPICHLDLVTKAIAVSDKDAFLASRLLLAKEGLLAGSSTGCLIHAAIEYCRAQTEPKSVVTFVCDHGAKYLDKVFSDEWMTDAGFLDRPTFGDIRDLIARRHLERESYALKPEEPLQQAIKTMKLHDISQLPVCDPENPDRVVGIIDESDILLAVVHDHSAFSKPVRDFMTSKLETIRPTASVNDLTPIFRADRVAIVVDEAGAFHGLITRIDLINHLRRQLL
;
A
#
# COMPACT_ATOMS: atom_id res chain seq x y z
N ASN A 1 7.08 18.35 -5.33
CA ASN A 1 6.44 17.58 -4.22
C ASN A 1 7.53 16.90 -3.39
N PRO A 2 8.14 17.60 -2.41
CA PRO A 2 9.32 17.12 -1.68
C PRO A 2 9.03 15.91 -0.77
N ALA A 3 7.80 15.73 -0.28
CA ALA A 3 7.41 14.54 0.46
C ALA A 3 6.94 13.37 -0.46
N GLY A 4 7.08 13.56 -1.77
CA GLY A 4 6.86 12.55 -2.79
C GLY A 4 5.40 12.24 -3.10
N SER A 5 4.50 13.22 -2.98
CA SER A 5 3.12 13.09 -3.45
C SER A 5 2.48 14.43 -3.80
N ILE A 6 1.40 14.38 -4.57
CA ILE A 6 0.59 15.56 -4.91
C ILE A 6 -0.04 16.22 -3.67
N LYS A 7 -0.13 15.51 -2.54
CA LYS A 7 -0.67 16.04 -1.28
C LYS A 7 0.21 17.10 -0.62
N ASP A 8 1.46 17.24 -1.04
CA ASP A 8 2.36 18.30 -0.56
C ASP A 8 1.77 19.69 -0.82
N ARG A 9 1.08 19.83 -1.95
CA ARG A 9 0.44 21.09 -2.38
C ARG A 9 -0.70 21.49 -1.45
N ILE A 10 -1.60 20.56 -1.13
CA ILE A 10 -2.72 20.82 -0.23
C ILE A 10 -2.27 20.96 1.22
N GLY A 11 -1.23 20.20 1.65
CA GLY A 11 -0.66 20.33 2.99
C GLY A 11 -0.18 21.74 3.26
N LEU A 12 0.55 22.35 2.31
CA LEU A 12 1.01 23.74 2.40
C LEU A 12 -0.16 24.73 2.36
N SER A 13 -1.04 24.61 1.34
CA SER A 13 -2.16 25.54 1.13
C SER A 13 -3.10 25.63 2.33
N MET A 14 -3.52 24.48 2.89
CA MET A 14 -4.43 24.45 4.03
C MET A 14 -3.82 25.06 5.28
N ILE A 15 -2.52 24.87 5.53
CA ILE A 15 -1.86 25.46 6.70
C ILE A 15 -1.64 26.95 6.52
N GLU A 16 -1.19 27.41 5.36
CA GLU A 16 -1.03 28.84 5.05
C GLU A 16 -2.36 29.59 5.12
N ALA A 17 -3.43 28.96 4.66
CA ALA A 17 -4.77 29.52 4.80
C ALA A 17 -5.18 29.62 6.28
N ALA A 18 -4.95 28.59 7.07
CA ALA A 18 -5.28 28.59 8.50
C ALA A 18 -4.50 29.69 9.28
N GLU A 19 -3.23 29.92 8.93
CA GLU A 19 -2.43 31.02 9.48
C GLU A 19 -2.99 32.37 9.07
N ARG A 20 -3.24 32.58 7.77
CA ARG A 20 -3.79 33.83 7.22
C ARG A 20 -5.16 34.18 7.82
N GLU A 21 -5.98 33.18 8.08
CA GLU A 21 -7.32 33.32 8.67
C GLU A 21 -7.30 33.43 10.21
N GLY A 22 -6.12 33.32 10.83
CA GLY A 22 -5.97 33.38 12.29
C GLY A 22 -6.51 32.14 13.02
N LYS A 23 -6.74 31.03 12.34
CA LYS A 23 -7.15 29.76 12.97
C LYS A 23 -6.03 29.12 13.78
N ILE A 24 -4.79 29.38 13.40
CA ILE A 24 -3.58 29.00 14.14
C ILE A 24 -2.61 30.21 14.17
N ASP A 25 -1.90 30.35 15.28
CA ASP A 25 -0.89 31.38 15.45
C ASP A 25 0.51 30.74 15.39
N PRO A 26 1.32 31.00 14.35
CA PRO A 26 2.65 30.45 14.23
C PRO A 26 3.62 30.95 15.33
N THR A 27 3.25 31.97 16.09
CA THR A 27 4.06 32.52 17.20
C THR A 27 3.64 32.02 18.57
N ALA A 28 2.50 31.33 18.68
CA ALA A 28 1.94 30.87 19.95
C ALA A 28 2.88 29.94 20.73
N THR A 29 2.83 30.01 22.06
CA THR A 29 3.56 29.13 22.97
C THR A 29 2.56 28.59 24.02
N PRO A 30 2.35 27.29 24.15
CA PRO A 30 2.97 26.22 23.32
C PRO A 30 2.49 26.28 21.86
N ARG A 31 3.30 25.72 20.95
CA ARG A 31 2.96 25.65 19.54
C ARG A 31 1.65 24.88 19.33
N PRO A 32 0.82 25.29 18.34
CA PRO A 32 -0.40 24.58 17.99
C PRO A 32 -0.15 23.14 17.59
N THR A 33 -1.17 22.30 17.77
CA THR A 33 -1.17 20.92 17.32
C THR A 33 -2.09 20.78 16.10
N LEU A 34 -1.54 20.38 14.96
CA LEU A 34 -2.31 19.99 13.78
C LEU A 34 -2.80 18.56 13.99
N VAL A 35 -4.06 18.30 13.67
CA VAL A 35 -4.65 16.95 13.73
C VAL A 35 -5.29 16.63 12.39
N GLU A 36 -5.01 15.43 11.85
CA GLU A 36 -5.60 14.99 10.60
C GLU A 36 -5.90 13.49 10.60
N GLY A 37 -7.05 13.11 10.03
CA GLY A 37 -7.41 11.74 9.71
C GLY A 37 -7.03 11.43 8.25
N THR A 38 -6.06 10.54 8.02
CA THR A 38 -5.57 10.34 6.66
C THR A 38 -5.01 8.94 6.41
N ALA A 39 -5.15 8.49 5.17
CA ALA A 39 -4.52 7.28 4.64
C ALA A 39 -2.99 7.39 4.39
N GLY A 40 -2.33 8.48 4.77
CA GLY A 40 -0.88 8.58 4.78
C GLY A 40 -0.28 9.77 4.04
N ASN A 41 -0.54 9.98 2.74
CA ASN A 41 0.15 11.03 1.96
C ASN A 41 -0.13 12.45 2.46
N THR A 42 -1.36 12.77 2.85
CA THR A 42 -1.69 14.07 3.44
C THR A 42 -0.99 14.27 4.78
N GLY A 43 -0.95 13.23 5.62
CA GLY A 43 -0.22 13.27 6.87
C GLY A 43 1.28 13.52 6.68
N ILE A 44 1.90 12.90 5.67
CA ILE A 44 3.31 13.11 5.31
C ILE A 44 3.53 14.56 4.84
N ALA A 45 2.63 15.10 4.02
CA ALA A 45 2.68 16.50 3.58
C ALA A 45 2.55 17.47 4.75
N LEU A 46 1.60 17.23 5.65
CA LEU A 46 1.43 18.02 6.87
C LEU A 46 2.63 17.90 7.80
N ALA A 47 3.26 16.72 7.90
CA ALA A 47 4.45 16.53 8.72
C ALA A 47 5.64 17.36 8.20
N LEU A 48 5.78 17.47 6.87
CA LEU A 48 6.80 18.33 6.26
C LEU A 48 6.60 19.80 6.66
N VAL A 49 5.37 20.32 6.50
CA VAL A 49 5.04 21.71 6.83
C VAL A 49 5.12 21.95 8.34
N ALA A 50 4.59 21.04 9.15
CA ALA A 50 4.63 21.12 10.61
C ALA A 50 6.07 21.16 11.13
N GLY A 51 6.93 20.27 10.62
CA GLY A 51 8.36 20.25 10.98
C GLY A 51 9.08 21.55 10.66
N GLN A 52 8.82 22.12 9.48
CA GLN A 52 9.41 23.39 9.05
C GLN A 52 8.93 24.58 9.92
N ARG A 53 7.65 24.59 10.29
CA ARG A 53 7.03 25.72 11.03
C ARG A 53 7.01 25.51 12.55
N GLY A 54 7.49 24.35 13.02
CA GLY A 54 7.56 24.02 14.44
C GLY A 54 6.21 23.69 15.08
N TYR A 55 5.21 23.26 14.31
CA TYR A 55 3.93 22.77 14.82
C TYR A 55 4.07 21.32 15.32
N ASN A 56 3.25 20.96 16.31
CA ASN A 56 3.03 19.55 16.64
C ASN A 56 2.07 18.95 15.61
N LEU A 57 2.21 17.66 15.34
CA LEU A 57 1.29 16.93 14.43
C LEU A 57 0.84 15.61 15.03
N THR A 58 -0.47 15.39 15.05
CA THR A 58 -1.09 14.08 15.34
C THR A 58 -1.83 13.59 14.10
N VAL A 59 -1.46 12.40 13.61
CA VAL A 59 -2.09 11.78 12.43
C VAL A 59 -2.82 10.52 12.85
N VAL A 60 -4.10 10.42 12.50
CA VAL A 60 -4.92 9.23 12.72
C VAL A 60 -4.96 8.43 11.42
N VAL A 61 -4.50 7.17 11.47
CA VAL A 61 -4.24 6.34 10.29
C VAL A 61 -4.96 5.00 10.42
N PRO A 62 -5.73 4.56 9.43
CA PRO A 62 -6.28 3.20 9.39
C PRO A 62 -5.17 2.14 9.33
N ASP A 63 -5.35 1.01 10.02
CA ASP A 63 -4.35 -0.05 10.16
C ASP A 63 -4.01 -0.81 8.87
N LYS A 64 -4.85 -0.70 7.83
CA LYS A 64 -4.60 -1.28 6.50
C LYS A 64 -3.49 -0.59 5.70
N MET A 65 -3.01 0.56 6.15
CA MET A 65 -2.04 1.37 5.41
C MET A 65 -0.66 0.72 5.36
N ALA A 66 0.09 1.02 4.29
CA ALA A 66 1.45 0.54 4.10
C ALA A 66 2.35 0.90 5.30
N LYS A 67 3.07 -0.09 5.83
CA LYS A 67 4.00 0.05 6.98
C LYS A 67 5.01 1.17 6.76
N GLY A 68 5.51 1.31 5.50
CA GLY A 68 6.44 2.36 5.12
C GLY A 68 5.89 3.78 5.31
N LYS A 69 4.59 4.02 5.04
CA LYS A 69 3.95 5.33 5.28
C LYS A 69 3.88 5.67 6.77
N ILE A 70 3.55 4.69 7.61
CA ILE A 70 3.50 4.85 9.07
C ILE A 70 4.90 5.17 9.62
N GLN A 71 5.92 4.45 9.15
CA GLN A 71 7.32 4.70 9.54
C GLN A 71 7.78 6.09 9.08
N HIS A 72 7.40 6.51 7.88
CA HIS A 72 7.73 7.85 7.35
C HIS A 72 7.14 8.95 8.24
N LEU A 73 5.85 8.87 8.60
CA LEU A 73 5.20 9.82 9.51
C LEU A 73 5.94 9.92 10.85
N ARG A 74 6.28 8.79 11.46
CA ARG A 74 7.03 8.74 12.73
C ARG A 74 8.42 9.33 12.60
N ALA A 75 9.13 9.04 11.52
CA ALA A 75 10.46 9.60 11.24
C ALA A 75 10.45 11.13 11.10
N MET A 76 9.33 11.69 10.62
CA MET A 76 9.12 13.14 10.52
C MET A 76 8.61 13.77 11.81
N GLY A 77 8.53 13.02 12.92
CA GLY A 77 8.14 13.52 14.23
C GLY A 77 6.64 13.58 14.50
N ALA A 78 5.79 13.04 13.62
CA ALA A 78 4.35 12.98 13.84
C ALA A 78 3.98 11.95 14.90
N LYS A 79 3.04 12.30 15.80
CA LYS A 79 2.35 11.34 16.65
C LYS A 79 1.35 10.57 15.81
N VAL A 80 1.51 9.26 15.67
CA VAL A 80 0.63 8.41 14.88
C VAL A 80 -0.30 7.63 15.80
N VAL A 81 -1.61 7.77 15.57
CA VAL A 81 -2.68 7.00 16.22
C VAL A 81 -3.25 6.04 15.18
N LEU A 82 -3.18 4.73 15.46
CA LEU A 82 -3.76 3.72 14.57
C LEU A 82 -5.21 3.46 14.96
N THR A 83 -6.07 3.30 13.94
CA THR A 83 -7.47 2.95 14.08
C THR A 83 -7.83 1.74 13.23
N ARG A 84 -9.00 1.18 13.47
CA ARG A 84 -9.57 0.08 12.69
C ARG A 84 -9.91 0.54 11.27
N SER A 85 -9.63 -0.31 10.29
CA SER A 85 -9.99 -0.12 8.88
C SER A 85 -11.25 -0.89 8.45
N ASP A 86 -11.81 -1.72 9.35
CA ASP A 86 -13.01 -2.52 9.13
C ASP A 86 -14.31 -1.83 9.59
N VAL A 87 -14.25 -0.52 9.83
CA VAL A 87 -15.39 0.33 10.25
C VAL A 87 -15.64 1.44 9.23
N GLN A 88 -16.91 1.83 9.10
CA GLN A 88 -17.37 2.86 8.16
C GLN A 88 -17.56 4.21 8.87
N LYS A 89 -17.74 5.27 8.07
CA LYS A 89 -18.03 6.62 8.57
C LYS A 89 -19.23 6.64 9.51
N GLY A 90 -19.06 7.36 10.63
CA GLY A 90 -20.05 7.41 11.72
C GLY A 90 -19.81 6.41 12.85
N HIS A 91 -18.88 5.46 12.68
CA HIS A 91 -18.45 4.61 13.78
C HIS A 91 -17.42 5.36 14.66
N PRO A 92 -17.49 5.26 16.04
CA PRO A 92 -16.60 6.01 16.93
C PRO A 92 -15.11 5.79 16.70
N ASP A 93 -14.72 4.65 16.09
CA ASP A 93 -13.34 4.31 15.76
C ASP A 93 -13.00 4.60 14.29
N TYR A 94 -13.88 5.23 13.53
CA TYR A 94 -13.57 5.67 12.18
C TYR A 94 -12.52 6.78 12.22
N TYR A 95 -11.50 6.67 11.40
CA TYR A 95 -10.30 7.50 11.51
C TYR A 95 -10.54 9.02 11.46
N GLN A 96 -11.52 9.49 10.70
CA GLN A 96 -11.88 10.92 10.66
C GLN A 96 -12.58 11.36 11.96
N ASP A 97 -13.52 10.56 12.48
CA ASP A 97 -14.22 10.85 13.73
C ASP A 97 -13.27 10.85 14.93
N VAL A 98 -12.29 9.93 14.93
CA VAL A 98 -11.22 9.90 15.93
C VAL A 98 -10.34 11.15 15.83
N ALA A 99 -9.97 11.57 14.63
CA ALA A 99 -9.14 12.77 14.43
C ALA A 99 -9.87 14.04 14.89
N GLU A 100 -11.14 14.19 14.54
CA GLU A 100 -11.97 15.33 14.98
C GLU A 100 -12.11 15.37 16.51
N ARG A 101 -12.34 14.20 17.14
CA ARG A 101 -12.42 14.09 18.59
C ARG A 101 -11.10 14.48 19.27
N ILE A 102 -9.97 13.98 18.79
CA ILE A 102 -8.64 14.34 19.31
C ILE A 102 -8.41 15.84 19.19
N ALA A 103 -8.78 16.45 18.07
CA ALA A 103 -8.66 17.90 17.91
C ALA A 103 -9.53 18.65 18.91
N LYS A 104 -10.78 18.25 19.15
CA LYS A 104 -11.66 18.88 20.13
C LYS A 104 -11.14 18.76 21.57
N GLU A 105 -10.51 17.64 21.90
CA GLU A 105 -9.98 17.36 23.25
C GLU A 105 -8.57 17.94 23.49
N THR A 106 -7.85 18.32 22.43
CA THR A 106 -6.48 18.84 22.52
C THR A 106 -6.51 20.39 22.56
N PRO A 107 -6.07 21.05 23.65
CA PRO A 107 -5.98 22.49 23.67
C PRO A 107 -5.06 23.04 22.58
N ASN A 108 -5.39 24.20 22.02
CA ASN A 108 -4.63 24.87 20.96
C ASN A 108 -4.33 23.95 19.77
N SER A 109 -5.37 23.29 19.26
CA SER A 109 -5.26 22.39 18.09
C SER A 109 -6.17 22.82 16.95
N LEU A 110 -5.80 22.38 15.74
CA LEU A 110 -6.58 22.54 14.51
C LEU A 110 -6.83 21.17 13.88
N TYR A 111 -8.09 20.81 13.68
CA TYR A 111 -8.45 19.74 12.75
C TYR A 111 -8.34 20.28 11.31
N VAL A 112 -7.37 19.77 10.54
CA VAL A 112 -7.08 20.28 9.19
C VAL A 112 -8.20 19.94 8.23
N ASN A 113 -8.80 18.73 8.38
CA ASN A 113 -9.99 18.26 7.66
C ASN A 113 -9.88 18.34 6.15
N GLN A 114 -8.95 17.58 5.55
CA GLN A 114 -8.76 17.58 4.10
C GLN A 114 -10.02 17.29 3.28
N PHE A 115 -11.01 16.63 3.86
CA PHE A 115 -12.26 16.24 3.17
C PHE A 115 -13.31 17.35 3.11
N GLY A 116 -13.21 18.36 3.99
CA GLY A 116 -14.15 19.48 4.06
C GLY A 116 -13.48 20.85 3.96
N ASN A 117 -12.19 20.91 3.67
CA ASN A 117 -11.43 22.15 3.61
C ASN A 117 -11.34 22.66 2.18
N GLU A 118 -11.97 23.79 1.88
CA GLU A 118 -12.03 24.39 0.54
C GLU A 118 -10.66 24.80 0.00
N HIS A 119 -9.66 25.05 0.86
CA HIS A 119 -8.29 25.32 0.42
C HIS A 119 -7.58 24.09 -0.19
N ASN A 120 -8.18 22.91 -0.07
CA ASN A 120 -7.72 21.72 -0.77
C ASN A 120 -8.00 21.81 -2.28
N PRO A 121 -9.25 21.94 -2.77
CA PRO A 121 -9.49 22.15 -4.21
C PRO A 121 -8.88 23.45 -4.74
N GLU A 122 -8.83 24.53 -3.98
CA GLU A 122 -8.17 25.79 -4.37
C GLU A 122 -6.70 25.58 -4.71
N ALA A 123 -5.94 24.82 -3.90
CA ALA A 123 -4.54 24.51 -4.19
C ALA A 123 -4.33 23.82 -5.55
N HIS A 124 -5.29 23.00 -5.97
CA HIS A 124 -5.23 22.34 -7.27
C HIS A 124 -5.68 23.23 -8.41
N TYR A 125 -6.69 24.07 -8.17
CA TYR A 125 -7.15 25.06 -9.15
C TYR A 125 -6.07 26.10 -9.44
N ASP A 126 -5.44 26.65 -8.39
CA ASP A 126 -4.49 27.76 -8.54
C ASP A 126 -3.10 27.31 -9.04
N HIS A 127 -2.71 26.06 -8.75
CA HIS A 127 -1.33 25.61 -8.99
C HIS A 127 -1.23 24.34 -9.81
N THR A 128 -1.95 23.26 -9.45
CA THR A 128 -1.77 21.95 -10.11
C THR A 128 -2.33 21.94 -11.52
N ALA A 129 -3.53 22.43 -11.71
CA ALA A 129 -4.20 22.39 -12.99
C ALA A 129 -3.53 23.33 -14.03
N PRO A 130 -3.14 24.57 -13.69
CA PRO A 130 -2.36 25.41 -14.60
C PRO A 130 -1.03 24.76 -15.02
N GLU A 131 -0.32 24.14 -14.08
CA GLU A 131 0.95 23.45 -14.36
C GLU A 131 0.75 22.28 -15.32
N ILE A 132 -0.26 21.41 -15.10
CA ILE A 132 -0.58 20.30 -16.00
C ILE A 132 -0.98 20.82 -17.38
N TRP A 133 -1.82 21.86 -17.43
CA TRP A 133 -2.27 22.47 -18.68
C TRP A 133 -1.11 23.01 -19.49
N GLU A 134 -0.21 23.75 -18.85
CA GLU A 134 0.98 24.29 -19.51
C GLU A 134 1.90 23.17 -20.02
N GLN A 135 2.15 22.15 -19.22
CA GLN A 135 3.01 21.03 -19.58
C GLN A 135 2.47 20.26 -20.78
N ILE A 136 1.18 19.89 -20.78
CA ILE A 136 0.60 19.13 -21.90
C ILE A 136 0.50 19.97 -23.16
N THR A 137 0.10 21.24 -23.04
CA THR A 137 -0.03 22.14 -24.18
C THR A 137 1.34 22.41 -24.83
N ARG A 138 2.39 22.56 -24.02
CA ARG A 138 3.77 22.70 -24.52
C ARG A 138 4.26 21.42 -25.20
N ALA A 139 3.94 20.25 -24.64
CA ALA A 139 4.40 18.97 -25.18
C ALA A 139 3.70 18.56 -26.47
N THR A 140 2.41 18.85 -26.62
CA THR A 140 1.58 18.39 -27.74
C THR A 140 1.21 19.48 -28.73
N GLY A 141 1.38 20.76 -28.39
CA GLY A 141 0.94 21.89 -29.17
C GLY A 141 -0.58 22.15 -29.10
N ALA A 142 -1.33 21.39 -28.29
CA ALA A 142 -2.79 21.48 -28.20
C ALA A 142 -3.28 21.27 -26.77
N ALA A 143 -4.48 21.73 -26.45
CA ALA A 143 -5.17 21.45 -25.22
C ALA A 143 -5.55 19.96 -25.14
N PRO A 144 -5.56 19.34 -23.94
CA PRO A 144 -5.97 17.95 -23.78
C PRO A 144 -7.46 17.75 -24.11
N ASP A 145 -7.80 16.57 -24.63
CA ASP A 145 -9.20 16.15 -24.86
C ASP A 145 -9.82 15.51 -23.64
N ALA A 146 -8.98 14.90 -22.78
CA ALA A 146 -9.45 14.28 -21.55
C ALA A 146 -8.44 14.45 -20.41
N PHE A 147 -8.95 14.61 -19.19
CA PHE A 147 -8.22 14.57 -17.94
C PHE A 147 -8.68 13.39 -17.10
N ILE A 148 -7.75 12.50 -16.73
CA ILE A 148 -8.05 11.33 -15.90
C ILE A 148 -7.59 11.63 -14.47
N CYS A 149 -8.51 11.52 -13.51
CA CYS A 149 -8.24 11.76 -12.09
C CYS A 149 -8.99 10.76 -11.21
N GLY A 150 -8.46 10.49 -10.02
CA GLY A 150 -9.14 9.71 -8.99
C GLY A 150 -9.62 10.60 -7.85
N VAL A 151 -10.48 10.05 -7.01
CA VAL A 151 -11.03 10.71 -5.82
C VAL A 151 -10.61 9.97 -4.56
N GLY A 152 -9.87 10.66 -3.68
CA GLY A 152 -9.80 10.41 -2.25
C GLY A 152 -10.60 11.55 -1.59
N SER A 153 -9.95 12.63 -1.14
CA SER A 153 -10.69 13.79 -0.60
C SER A 153 -11.51 14.58 -1.64
N GLY A 154 -11.28 14.34 -2.93
CA GLY A 154 -11.97 15.04 -4.01
C GLY A 154 -11.32 16.34 -4.48
N GLY A 155 -10.41 16.92 -3.69
CA GLY A 155 -9.85 18.24 -4.00
C GLY A 155 -9.11 18.30 -5.33
N THR A 156 -8.31 17.28 -5.67
CA THR A 156 -7.57 17.27 -6.95
C THR A 156 -8.54 17.25 -8.14
N LEU A 157 -9.56 16.39 -8.10
CA LEU A 157 -10.55 16.32 -9.14
C LEU A 157 -11.30 17.66 -9.27
N SER A 158 -11.86 18.17 -8.17
CA SER A 158 -12.69 19.38 -8.17
C SER A 158 -11.93 20.60 -8.63
N GLY A 159 -10.73 20.85 -8.09
CA GLY A 159 -9.92 22.00 -8.46
C GLY A 159 -9.45 21.92 -9.91
N ALA A 160 -8.92 20.78 -10.35
CA ALA A 160 -8.41 20.62 -11.70
C ALA A 160 -9.54 20.58 -12.74
N ALA A 161 -10.63 19.87 -12.47
CA ALA A 161 -11.76 19.81 -13.41
C ALA A 161 -12.39 21.19 -13.62
N LYS A 162 -12.55 21.98 -12.56
CA LYS A 162 -13.03 23.37 -12.67
C LYS A 162 -12.13 24.17 -13.60
N TYR A 163 -10.84 24.20 -13.35
CA TYR A 163 -9.87 24.92 -14.18
C TYR A 163 -9.91 24.45 -15.63
N PHE A 164 -9.89 23.14 -15.88
CA PHE A 164 -9.87 22.60 -17.25
C PHE A 164 -11.15 22.89 -18.02
N ARG A 165 -12.31 22.85 -17.36
CA ARG A 165 -13.60 23.24 -17.98
C ARG A 165 -13.65 24.72 -18.32
N GLU A 166 -13.01 25.58 -17.56
CA GLU A 166 -12.89 27.01 -17.89
C GLU A 166 -12.00 27.25 -19.11
N GLN A 167 -10.94 26.43 -19.29
CA GLN A 167 -10.05 26.53 -20.46
C GLN A 167 -10.62 25.85 -21.71
N LYS A 168 -11.30 24.70 -21.55
CA LYS A 168 -11.91 23.90 -22.63
C LYS A 168 -13.22 23.28 -22.12
N PRO A 169 -14.37 23.92 -22.38
CA PRO A 169 -15.67 23.50 -21.84
C PRO A 169 -16.09 22.06 -22.19
N ASP A 170 -15.60 21.53 -23.32
CA ASP A 170 -15.91 20.21 -23.85
C ASP A 170 -14.88 19.13 -23.48
N ILE A 171 -13.91 19.45 -22.61
CA ILE A 171 -12.93 18.45 -22.13
C ILE A 171 -13.61 17.32 -21.36
N ASP A 172 -13.23 16.09 -21.63
CA ASP A 172 -13.70 14.94 -20.86
C ASP A 172 -12.99 14.87 -19.51
N ILE A 173 -13.76 14.88 -18.43
CA ILE A 173 -13.27 14.64 -17.07
C ILE A 173 -13.63 13.22 -16.68
N ILE A 174 -12.63 12.36 -16.59
CA ILE A 174 -12.82 10.93 -16.35
C ILE A 174 -12.38 10.58 -14.92
N LEU A 175 -13.30 10.04 -14.15
CA LEU A 175 -13.02 9.50 -12.84
C LEU A 175 -12.48 8.08 -12.97
N ALA A 176 -11.24 7.84 -12.54
CA ALA A 176 -10.73 6.51 -12.28
C ALA A 176 -11.07 6.14 -10.83
N ASP A 177 -11.80 5.05 -10.63
CA ASP A 177 -12.33 4.68 -9.32
C ASP A 177 -12.04 3.21 -9.01
N PRO A 178 -11.48 2.86 -7.84
CA PRO A 178 -11.27 1.46 -7.49
C PRO A 178 -12.59 0.69 -7.43
N ALA A 179 -12.60 -0.53 -7.97
CA ALA A 179 -13.74 -1.42 -7.84
C ALA A 179 -14.02 -1.68 -6.35
N GLY A 180 -15.27 -1.47 -5.93
CA GLY A 180 -15.68 -1.47 -4.52
C GLY A 180 -15.98 -0.08 -3.95
N SER A 181 -15.45 0.99 -4.54
CA SER A 181 -15.86 2.37 -4.23
C SER A 181 -17.29 2.64 -4.72
N ILE A 182 -17.98 3.56 -4.04
CA ILE A 182 -19.35 3.95 -4.40
C ILE A 182 -19.43 4.96 -5.55
N LEU A 183 -18.30 5.59 -5.94
CA LEU A 183 -18.33 6.77 -6.77
C LEU A 183 -18.60 6.46 -8.26
N ALA A 184 -18.04 5.39 -8.81
CA ALA A 184 -18.26 5.05 -10.22
C ALA A 184 -19.74 4.67 -10.52
N PRO A 185 -20.44 3.84 -9.71
CA PRO A 185 -21.86 3.62 -9.88
C PRO A 185 -22.72 4.88 -9.71
N LEU A 186 -22.32 5.76 -8.78
CA LEU A 186 -23.01 7.01 -8.55
C LEU A 186 -22.90 7.95 -9.77
N VAL A 187 -21.69 8.11 -10.33
CA VAL A 187 -21.45 8.97 -11.50
C VAL A 187 -22.14 8.44 -12.75
N ASN A 188 -21.99 7.15 -13.05
CA ASN A 188 -22.43 6.59 -14.31
C ASN A 188 -23.95 6.30 -14.35
N GLU A 189 -24.54 5.91 -13.22
CA GLU A 189 -25.89 5.34 -13.15
C GLU A 189 -26.78 6.06 -12.15
N ASN A 190 -26.27 7.08 -11.45
CA ASN A 190 -26.91 7.71 -10.29
C ASN A 190 -27.42 6.66 -9.27
N ARG A 191 -26.62 5.59 -9.10
CA ARG A 191 -26.97 4.44 -8.27
C ARG A 191 -26.14 4.42 -7.00
N HIS A 192 -26.83 4.42 -5.85
CA HIS A 192 -26.21 4.19 -4.57
C HIS A 192 -25.98 2.69 -4.35
N VAL A 193 -24.79 2.31 -3.93
CA VAL A 193 -24.37 0.94 -3.64
C VAL A 193 -23.75 0.86 -2.27
N GLU A 194 -23.79 -0.30 -1.65
CA GLU A 194 -22.97 -0.57 -0.47
C GLU A 194 -21.49 -0.63 -0.88
N PRO A 195 -20.59 -0.02 -0.09
CA PRO A 195 -19.16 -0.06 -0.40
C PRO A 195 -18.61 -1.49 -0.27
N GLY A 196 -17.79 -1.89 -1.22
CA GLY A 196 -16.99 -3.10 -1.17
C GLY A 196 -15.60 -2.85 -0.54
N ALA A 197 -14.71 -3.83 -0.68
CA ALA A 197 -13.31 -3.70 -0.28
C ALA A 197 -12.43 -3.41 -1.49
N TRP A 198 -11.38 -2.62 -1.29
CA TRP A 198 -10.31 -2.38 -2.27
C TRP A 198 -8.97 -2.18 -1.56
N LEU A 199 -7.87 -2.40 -2.29
CA LEU A 199 -6.50 -2.31 -1.78
C LEU A 199 -5.70 -1.14 -2.39
N VAL A 200 -6.19 -0.48 -3.44
CA VAL A 200 -5.60 0.75 -3.96
C VAL A 200 -5.62 1.81 -2.87
N GLU A 201 -4.47 2.42 -2.59
CA GLU A 201 -4.34 3.40 -1.52
C GLU A 201 -4.49 4.83 -2.03
N GLY A 202 -5.22 5.67 -1.27
CA GLY A 202 -5.33 7.12 -1.48
C GLY A 202 -6.40 7.56 -2.45
N MET A 203 -7.24 6.64 -2.91
CA MET A 203 -8.43 6.89 -3.71
C MET A 203 -9.47 5.78 -3.50
N GLY A 204 -10.72 6.05 -3.92
CA GLY A 204 -11.88 5.21 -3.61
C GLY A 204 -12.49 5.60 -2.26
N GLU A 205 -13.81 5.75 -2.22
CA GLU A 205 -14.52 6.23 -1.03
C GLU A 205 -15.82 5.43 -0.79
N ASP A 206 -16.23 5.38 0.48
CA ASP A 206 -17.50 4.84 0.96
C ASP A 206 -18.55 5.95 1.20
N PHE A 207 -18.21 7.20 0.89
CA PHE A 207 -19.06 8.38 0.93
C PHE A 207 -18.63 9.39 -0.15
N VAL A 208 -19.44 10.39 -0.43
CA VAL A 208 -19.07 11.51 -1.30
C VAL A 208 -18.45 12.62 -0.44
N PRO A 209 -17.15 12.95 -0.59
CA PRO A 209 -16.55 14.05 0.16
C PRO A 209 -17.24 15.38 -0.13
N PRO A 210 -17.47 16.24 0.86
CA PRO A 210 -18.19 17.52 0.68
C PRO A 210 -17.57 18.44 -0.38
N ILE A 211 -16.23 18.42 -0.52
CA ILE A 211 -15.50 19.24 -1.50
C ILE A 211 -15.34 18.56 -2.87
N CYS A 212 -15.98 17.40 -3.08
CA CYS A 212 -15.89 16.64 -4.33
C CYS A 212 -17.03 17.01 -5.28
N HIS A 213 -16.71 17.69 -6.36
CA HIS A 213 -17.64 18.09 -7.41
C HIS A 213 -17.78 17.01 -8.49
N LEU A 214 -18.55 15.95 -8.18
CA LEU A 214 -18.84 14.86 -9.14
C LEU A 214 -19.65 15.30 -10.34
N ASP A 215 -20.38 16.41 -10.24
CA ASP A 215 -21.12 17.05 -11.34
C ASP A 215 -20.21 17.51 -12.50
N LEU A 216 -18.91 17.69 -12.25
CA LEU A 216 -17.92 18.00 -13.29
C LEU A 216 -17.46 16.77 -14.07
N VAL A 217 -17.72 15.56 -13.57
CA VAL A 217 -17.24 14.30 -14.16
C VAL A 217 -18.12 13.90 -15.35
N THR A 218 -17.48 13.62 -16.50
CA THR A 218 -18.16 13.14 -17.70
C THR A 218 -18.53 11.66 -17.59
N LYS A 219 -17.60 10.84 -17.04
CA LYS A 219 -17.74 9.40 -16.93
C LYS A 219 -16.78 8.85 -15.86
N ALA A 220 -17.15 7.77 -15.23
CA ALA A 220 -16.25 7.00 -14.36
C ALA A 220 -15.86 5.65 -14.97
N ILE A 221 -14.62 5.22 -14.69
CA ILE A 221 -14.08 3.91 -15.07
C ILE A 221 -13.70 3.19 -13.77
N ALA A 222 -14.39 2.09 -13.49
CA ALA A 222 -14.06 1.24 -12.35
C ALA A 222 -12.84 0.38 -12.70
N VAL A 223 -11.84 0.36 -11.79
CA VAL A 223 -10.56 -0.33 -11.98
C VAL A 223 -10.36 -1.33 -10.87
N SER A 224 -10.08 -2.60 -11.20
CA SER A 224 -9.76 -3.60 -10.19
C SER A 224 -8.39 -3.34 -9.55
N ASP A 225 -8.19 -3.82 -8.32
CA ASP A 225 -6.89 -3.76 -7.65
C ASP A 225 -5.79 -4.42 -8.50
N LYS A 226 -6.08 -5.59 -9.09
CA LYS A 226 -5.16 -6.31 -9.98
C LYS A 226 -4.72 -5.43 -11.15
N ASP A 227 -5.65 -4.80 -11.84
CA ASP A 227 -5.36 -3.95 -13.00
C ASP A 227 -4.57 -2.70 -12.61
N ALA A 228 -4.93 -2.07 -11.49
CA ALA A 228 -4.20 -0.91 -10.96
C ALA A 228 -2.74 -1.27 -10.61
N PHE A 229 -2.52 -2.40 -9.93
CA PHE A 229 -1.18 -2.82 -9.53
C PHE A 229 -0.32 -3.26 -10.73
N LEU A 230 -0.89 -4.01 -11.66
CA LEU A 230 -0.21 -4.38 -12.90
C LEU A 230 0.11 -3.16 -13.76
N ALA A 231 -0.76 -2.16 -13.83
CA ALA A 231 -0.50 -0.91 -14.53
C ALA A 231 0.64 -0.10 -13.89
N SER A 232 0.75 -0.07 -12.53
CA SER A 232 1.89 0.56 -11.84
C SER A 232 3.21 -0.12 -12.21
N ARG A 233 3.23 -1.46 -12.25
CA ARG A 233 4.41 -2.26 -12.62
C ARG A 233 4.77 -2.08 -14.10
N LEU A 234 3.76 -2.02 -14.97
CA LEU A 234 3.92 -1.79 -16.39
C LEU A 234 4.53 -0.38 -16.67
N LEU A 235 4.04 0.63 -15.96
CA LEU A 235 4.56 2.00 -16.05
C LEU A 235 6.05 2.05 -15.68
N LEU A 236 6.46 1.35 -14.60
CA LEU A 236 7.87 1.22 -14.26
C LEU A 236 8.66 0.50 -15.34
N ALA A 237 8.16 -0.63 -15.84
CA ALA A 237 8.88 -1.46 -16.79
C ALA A 237 9.02 -0.82 -18.19
N LYS A 238 8.03 -0.03 -18.61
CA LYS A 238 7.99 0.57 -19.96
C LYS A 238 8.54 2.00 -20.00
N GLU A 239 8.24 2.79 -18.96
CA GLU A 239 8.53 4.23 -18.96
C GLU A 239 9.58 4.62 -17.89
N GLY A 240 10.03 3.67 -17.05
CA GLY A 240 10.97 3.95 -15.97
C GLY A 240 10.39 4.81 -14.82
N LEU A 241 9.05 4.91 -14.72
CA LEU A 241 8.37 5.72 -13.72
C LEU A 241 7.93 4.84 -12.55
N LEU A 242 8.60 4.95 -11.40
CA LEU A 242 8.24 4.28 -10.16
C LEU A 242 7.14 5.06 -9.44
N ALA A 243 5.88 4.64 -9.62
CA ALA A 243 4.70 5.31 -9.10
C ALA A 243 3.84 4.39 -8.22
N GLY A 244 3.01 4.97 -7.33
CA GLY A 244 2.15 4.22 -6.42
C GLY A 244 0.91 3.61 -7.09
N SER A 245 0.14 2.84 -6.32
CA SER A 245 -1.04 2.10 -6.78
C SER A 245 -2.14 3.00 -7.37
N SER A 246 -2.35 4.18 -6.79
CA SER A 246 -3.30 5.16 -7.32
C SER A 246 -2.93 5.64 -8.72
N THR A 247 -1.63 5.84 -8.99
CA THR A 247 -1.17 6.16 -10.35
C THR A 247 -1.46 5.02 -11.32
N GLY A 248 -1.27 3.76 -10.91
CA GLY A 248 -1.63 2.61 -11.73
C GLY A 248 -3.12 2.57 -12.07
N CYS A 249 -3.98 2.90 -11.12
CA CYS A 249 -5.41 3.04 -11.36
C CYS A 249 -5.71 4.12 -12.42
N LEU A 250 -5.07 5.29 -12.32
CA LEU A 250 -5.21 6.36 -13.34
C LEU A 250 -4.71 5.92 -14.72
N ILE A 251 -3.57 5.24 -14.78
CA ILE A 251 -2.97 4.75 -16.04
C ILE A 251 -3.87 3.69 -16.68
N HIS A 252 -4.38 2.74 -15.90
CA HIS A 252 -5.31 1.74 -16.43
C HIS A 252 -6.57 2.40 -17.02
N ALA A 253 -7.20 3.31 -16.26
CA ALA A 253 -8.37 4.05 -16.73
C ALA A 253 -8.07 4.89 -17.99
N ALA A 254 -6.89 5.51 -18.07
CA ALA A 254 -6.46 6.26 -19.25
C ALA A 254 -6.33 5.34 -20.48
N ILE A 255 -5.75 4.16 -20.31
CA ILE A 255 -5.63 3.16 -21.40
C ILE A 255 -7.02 2.70 -21.86
N GLU A 256 -7.91 2.38 -20.92
CA GLU A 256 -9.29 1.97 -21.25
C GLU A 256 -10.07 3.10 -21.93
N TYR A 257 -9.92 4.35 -21.46
CA TYR A 257 -10.50 5.50 -22.14
C TYR A 257 -9.99 5.63 -23.59
N CYS A 258 -8.68 5.55 -23.81
CA CYS A 258 -8.07 5.64 -25.13
C CYS A 258 -8.52 4.52 -26.07
N ARG A 259 -8.61 3.27 -25.57
CA ARG A 259 -9.08 2.11 -26.36
C ARG A 259 -10.52 2.23 -26.84
N ALA A 260 -11.35 2.97 -26.10
CA ALA A 260 -12.75 3.18 -26.45
C ALA A 260 -12.93 4.31 -27.48
N GLN A 261 -11.88 5.04 -27.87
CA GLN A 261 -11.97 6.11 -28.84
C GLN A 261 -11.85 5.60 -30.27
N THR A 262 -12.58 6.23 -31.19
CA THR A 262 -12.48 5.97 -32.63
C THR A 262 -11.49 6.89 -33.34
N GLU A 263 -11.18 8.02 -32.72
CA GLU A 263 -10.24 9.02 -33.21
C GLU A 263 -9.13 9.27 -32.18
N PRO A 264 -7.92 9.68 -32.62
CA PRO A 264 -6.85 10.03 -31.70
C PRO A 264 -7.24 11.12 -30.71
N LYS A 265 -6.94 10.91 -29.42
CA LYS A 265 -7.22 11.86 -28.34
C LYS A 265 -5.95 12.18 -27.57
N SER A 266 -5.80 13.45 -27.18
CA SER A 266 -4.79 13.88 -26.22
C SER A 266 -5.34 13.71 -24.80
N VAL A 267 -4.77 12.74 -24.07
CA VAL A 267 -5.22 12.36 -22.72
C VAL A 267 -4.13 12.66 -21.71
N VAL A 268 -4.48 13.36 -20.64
CA VAL A 268 -3.53 13.70 -19.58
C VAL A 268 -3.96 13.12 -18.23
N THR A 269 -2.98 12.63 -17.50
CA THR A 269 -3.07 12.27 -16.08
C THR A 269 -1.75 12.62 -15.39
N PHE A 270 -1.60 12.28 -14.13
CA PHE A 270 -0.43 12.64 -13.33
C PHE A 270 0.01 11.52 -12.41
N VAL A 271 1.27 11.55 -11.98
CA VAL A 271 1.80 10.66 -10.95
C VAL A 271 1.37 11.16 -9.57
N CYS A 272 0.51 10.40 -8.89
CA CYS A 272 -0.06 10.78 -7.60
C CYS A 272 0.99 10.80 -6.48
N ASP A 273 1.83 9.74 -6.43
CA ASP A 273 2.91 9.63 -5.46
C ASP A 273 4.01 8.68 -5.95
N HIS A 274 5.13 8.71 -5.23
CA HIS A 274 6.32 7.91 -5.53
C HIS A 274 6.15 6.46 -5.05
N GLY A 275 6.47 5.50 -5.93
CA GLY A 275 6.28 4.06 -5.68
C GLY A 275 7.18 3.45 -4.60
N ALA A 276 8.24 4.15 -4.16
CA ALA A 276 9.08 3.68 -3.05
C ALA A 276 8.32 3.44 -1.73
N LYS A 277 7.10 3.97 -1.62
CA LYS A 277 6.20 3.74 -0.48
C LYS A 277 5.47 2.39 -0.54
N TYR A 278 5.66 1.61 -1.62
CA TYR A 278 4.92 0.39 -1.95
C TYR A 278 5.83 -0.77 -2.36
N LEU A 279 7.12 -0.71 -2.01
CA LEU A 279 8.09 -1.74 -2.38
C LEU A 279 7.79 -3.10 -1.73
N ASP A 280 7.16 -3.08 -0.57
CA ASP A 280 6.72 -4.25 0.20
C ASP A 280 5.33 -4.77 -0.20
N LYS A 281 4.66 -4.12 -1.18
CA LYS A 281 3.33 -4.49 -1.68
C LYS A 281 3.34 -4.62 -3.22
N VAL A 282 2.93 -3.58 -3.93
CA VAL A 282 2.74 -3.57 -5.40
C VAL A 282 3.99 -4.01 -6.16
N PHE A 283 5.20 -3.74 -5.64
CA PHE A 283 6.48 -4.08 -6.28
C PHE A 283 7.15 -5.34 -5.68
N SER A 284 6.49 -6.01 -4.72
CA SER A 284 6.89 -7.32 -4.21
C SER A 284 6.14 -8.42 -4.95
N ASP A 285 6.87 -9.31 -5.66
CA ASP A 285 6.25 -10.46 -6.33
C ASP A 285 5.62 -11.42 -5.31
N GLU A 286 6.26 -11.57 -4.15
CA GLU A 286 5.72 -12.39 -3.05
C GLU A 286 4.35 -11.86 -2.60
N TRP A 287 4.27 -10.56 -2.26
CA TRP A 287 3.00 -9.95 -1.84
C TRP A 287 1.93 -10.02 -2.94
N MET A 288 2.30 -9.74 -4.19
CA MET A 288 1.38 -9.78 -5.33
C MET A 288 0.85 -11.20 -5.59
N THR A 289 1.68 -12.20 -5.41
CA THR A 289 1.30 -13.63 -5.52
C THR A 289 0.40 -14.05 -4.37
N ASP A 290 0.76 -13.68 -3.13
CA ASP A 290 -0.03 -13.99 -1.93
C ASP A 290 -1.40 -13.32 -1.94
N ALA A 291 -1.50 -12.14 -2.52
CA ALA A 291 -2.76 -11.43 -2.71
C ALA A 291 -3.56 -11.91 -3.94
N GLY A 292 -3.02 -12.84 -4.75
CA GLY A 292 -3.69 -13.40 -5.94
C GLY A 292 -3.66 -12.48 -7.18
N PHE A 293 -2.78 -11.49 -7.22
CA PHE A 293 -2.65 -10.54 -8.34
C PHE A 293 -1.63 -10.97 -9.40
N LEU A 294 -0.68 -11.84 -9.03
CA LEU A 294 0.19 -12.53 -9.98
C LEU A 294 -0.20 -14.00 -10.04
N ASP A 295 -0.36 -14.49 -11.26
CA ASP A 295 -0.64 -15.90 -11.48
C ASP A 295 0.66 -16.68 -11.27
N ARG A 296 0.57 -17.78 -10.51
CA ARG A 296 1.65 -18.70 -10.24
C ARG A 296 1.28 -20.06 -10.77
N PRO A 297 2.21 -20.83 -11.37
CA PRO A 297 1.93 -22.20 -11.78
C PRO A 297 1.35 -23.01 -10.62
N THR A 298 0.21 -23.67 -10.83
CA THR A 298 -0.44 -24.53 -9.84
C THR A 298 -0.08 -25.99 -10.09
N PHE A 299 0.12 -26.74 -9.02
CA PHE A 299 0.38 -28.18 -9.03
C PHE A 299 -0.91 -29.00 -8.77
N GLY A 300 -1.93 -28.34 -8.20
CA GLY A 300 -3.16 -28.97 -7.78
C GLY A 300 -3.04 -29.79 -6.49
N ASP A 301 -1.99 -29.54 -5.68
CA ASP A 301 -1.72 -30.21 -4.42
C ASP A 301 -1.16 -29.23 -3.36
N ILE A 302 -0.69 -29.73 -2.20
CA ILE A 302 -0.22 -28.87 -1.09
C ILE A 302 0.98 -27.99 -1.46
N ARG A 303 1.68 -28.22 -2.58
CA ARG A 303 2.75 -27.32 -3.05
C ARG A 303 2.22 -25.94 -3.40
N ASP A 304 0.93 -25.82 -3.71
CA ASP A 304 0.28 -24.53 -3.97
C ASP A 304 0.16 -23.66 -2.71
N LEU A 305 0.36 -24.25 -1.53
CA LEU A 305 0.43 -23.54 -0.25
C LEU A 305 1.83 -23.01 0.08
N ILE A 306 2.88 -23.47 -0.61
CA ILE A 306 4.25 -23.06 -0.35
C ILE A 306 4.45 -21.62 -0.85
N ALA A 307 4.65 -20.69 0.07
CA ALA A 307 4.90 -19.28 -0.27
C ALA A 307 6.21 -19.11 -1.03
N ARG A 308 7.30 -19.75 -0.58
CA ARG A 308 8.64 -19.69 -1.20
C ARG A 308 9.06 -21.09 -1.66
N ARG A 309 8.92 -21.35 -2.97
CA ARG A 309 9.20 -22.66 -3.56
C ARG A 309 10.70 -22.85 -3.75
N HIS A 310 11.23 -23.92 -3.15
CA HIS A 310 12.68 -24.18 -3.12
C HIS A 310 13.24 -24.50 -4.51
N LEU A 311 12.58 -25.35 -5.28
CA LEU A 311 13.02 -25.74 -6.61
C LEU A 311 12.96 -24.58 -7.62
N GLU A 312 12.15 -23.54 -7.34
CA GLU A 312 12.09 -22.30 -8.10
C GLU A 312 13.10 -21.24 -7.61
N ARG A 313 13.96 -21.62 -6.61
CA ARG A 313 15.00 -20.75 -6.01
C ARG A 313 14.43 -19.53 -5.28
N GLU A 314 13.24 -19.62 -4.75
CA GLU A 314 12.60 -18.55 -3.97
C GLU A 314 12.86 -18.66 -2.46
N SER A 315 13.20 -19.86 -1.97
CA SER A 315 13.45 -20.08 -0.55
C SER A 315 14.85 -19.67 -0.12
N TYR A 316 14.95 -19.22 1.12
CA TYR A 316 16.22 -18.96 1.79
C TYR A 316 16.61 -20.21 2.57
N ALA A 317 17.78 -20.75 2.29
CA ALA A 317 18.31 -21.94 2.95
C ALA A 317 19.75 -21.70 3.44
N LEU A 318 20.14 -22.41 4.49
CA LEU A 318 21.50 -22.39 5.05
C LEU A 318 22.23 -23.69 4.68
N LYS A 319 23.55 -23.62 4.73
CA LYS A 319 24.40 -24.82 4.73
C LYS A 319 24.73 -25.21 6.17
N PRO A 320 24.97 -26.51 6.46
CA PRO A 320 25.26 -26.98 7.82
C PRO A 320 26.47 -26.28 8.47
N GLU A 321 27.47 -25.91 7.67
CA GLU A 321 28.73 -25.30 8.15
C GLU A 321 28.65 -23.79 8.36
N GLU A 322 27.57 -23.13 7.94
CA GLU A 322 27.42 -21.70 8.14
C GLU A 322 27.27 -21.37 9.63
N PRO A 323 27.84 -20.24 10.09
CA PRO A 323 27.77 -19.90 11.51
C PRO A 323 26.34 -19.49 11.91
N LEU A 324 25.95 -19.76 13.16
CA LEU A 324 24.62 -19.47 13.69
C LEU A 324 24.21 -17.99 13.51
N GLN A 325 25.16 -17.05 13.59
CA GLN A 325 24.90 -15.63 13.30
C GLN A 325 24.37 -15.38 11.87
N GLN A 326 24.69 -16.26 10.90
CA GLN A 326 24.18 -16.14 9.54
C GLN A 326 22.69 -16.46 9.48
N ALA A 327 22.23 -17.46 10.26
CA ALA A 327 20.80 -17.74 10.42
C ALA A 327 20.03 -16.50 10.88
N ILE A 328 20.53 -15.83 11.93
CA ILE A 328 19.93 -14.61 12.48
C ILE A 328 19.89 -13.48 11.45
N LYS A 329 20.99 -13.28 10.71
CA LYS A 329 21.05 -12.24 9.68
C LYS A 329 20.02 -12.50 8.57
N THR A 330 19.94 -13.76 8.11
CA THR A 330 19.00 -14.17 7.06
C THR A 330 17.55 -14.03 7.55
N MET A 331 17.25 -14.50 8.78
CA MET A 331 15.91 -14.34 9.37
C MET A 331 15.49 -12.88 9.47
N LYS A 332 16.37 -12.01 9.98
CA LYS A 332 16.07 -10.56 10.10
C LYS A 332 15.96 -9.86 8.76
N LEU A 333 16.79 -10.22 7.79
CA LEU A 333 16.79 -9.59 6.46
C LEU A 333 15.50 -9.87 5.70
N HIS A 334 14.96 -11.09 5.87
CA HIS A 334 13.81 -11.57 5.11
C HIS A 334 12.51 -11.67 5.93
N ASP A 335 12.53 -11.20 7.18
CA ASP A 335 11.38 -11.21 8.12
C ASP A 335 10.77 -12.62 8.25
N ILE A 336 11.62 -13.63 8.48
CA ILE A 336 11.26 -15.04 8.63
C ILE A 336 11.83 -15.58 9.96
N SER A 337 11.10 -16.51 10.58
CA SER A 337 11.42 -17.08 11.90
C SER A 337 12.10 -18.45 11.87
N GLN A 338 12.27 -19.01 10.66
CA GLN A 338 12.83 -20.35 10.48
C GLN A 338 13.48 -20.50 9.11
N LEU A 339 14.50 -21.37 9.05
CA LEU A 339 15.27 -21.63 7.83
C LEU A 339 15.51 -23.13 7.64
N PRO A 340 15.27 -23.67 6.45
CA PRO A 340 15.75 -25.00 6.09
C PRO A 340 17.28 -24.98 5.99
N VAL A 341 17.89 -26.08 6.37
CA VAL A 341 19.33 -26.33 6.18
C VAL A 341 19.46 -27.41 5.13
N CYS A 342 20.14 -27.08 4.02
CA CYS A 342 20.25 -27.97 2.86
C CYS A 342 21.65 -28.55 2.73
N ASP A 343 21.74 -29.73 2.10
CA ASP A 343 22.97 -30.42 1.84
C ASP A 343 23.85 -29.62 0.85
N PRO A 344 25.12 -29.33 1.17
CA PRO A 344 26.00 -28.59 0.26
C PRO A 344 26.25 -29.29 -1.07
N GLU A 345 26.23 -30.62 -1.10
CA GLU A 345 26.44 -31.43 -2.30
C GLU A 345 25.15 -31.62 -3.12
N ASN A 346 24.01 -31.56 -2.44
CA ASN A 346 22.68 -31.62 -3.07
C ASN A 346 21.77 -30.54 -2.49
N PRO A 347 21.82 -29.30 -3.02
CA PRO A 347 21.04 -28.19 -2.48
C PRO A 347 19.52 -28.40 -2.43
N ASP A 348 18.99 -29.32 -3.21
CA ASP A 348 17.56 -29.65 -3.21
C ASP A 348 17.18 -30.69 -2.13
N ARG A 349 18.16 -31.11 -1.29
CA ARG A 349 17.96 -32.01 -0.16
C ARG A 349 18.02 -31.23 1.16
N VAL A 350 16.92 -31.20 1.89
CA VAL A 350 16.90 -30.66 3.24
C VAL A 350 17.48 -31.67 4.24
N VAL A 351 18.39 -31.23 5.11
CA VAL A 351 19.05 -32.05 6.14
C VAL A 351 18.76 -31.59 7.54
N GLY A 352 18.18 -30.40 7.70
CA GLY A 352 17.80 -29.83 9.00
C GLY A 352 16.88 -28.63 8.84
N ILE A 353 16.38 -28.16 9.96
CA ILE A 353 15.66 -26.90 10.10
C ILE A 353 16.15 -26.21 11.36
N ILE A 354 16.21 -24.89 11.35
CA ILE A 354 16.57 -24.06 12.50
C ILE A 354 15.57 -22.92 12.65
N ASP A 355 15.13 -22.67 13.86
CA ASP A 355 14.20 -21.57 14.18
C ASP A 355 14.79 -20.61 15.24
N GLU A 356 14.03 -19.56 15.57
CA GLU A 356 14.42 -18.58 16.58
C GLU A 356 14.57 -19.19 17.98
N SER A 357 13.81 -20.26 18.31
CA SER A 357 13.86 -20.93 19.59
C SER A 357 15.15 -21.72 19.74
N ASP A 358 15.57 -22.46 18.70
CA ASP A 358 16.84 -23.18 18.65
C ASP A 358 18.01 -22.22 18.89
N ILE A 359 17.99 -21.07 18.20
CA ILE A 359 19.02 -20.04 18.33
C ILE A 359 19.02 -19.45 19.74
N LEU A 360 17.86 -19.10 20.28
CA LEU A 360 17.74 -18.53 21.62
C LEU A 360 18.32 -19.48 22.68
N LEU A 361 17.94 -20.76 22.64
CA LEU A 361 18.43 -21.78 23.58
C LEU A 361 19.97 -21.96 23.49
N ALA A 362 20.51 -21.90 22.26
CA ALA A 362 21.95 -22.00 22.06
C ALA A 362 22.73 -20.83 22.68
N VAL A 363 22.26 -19.59 22.47
CA VAL A 363 23.03 -18.38 22.81
C VAL A 363 22.84 -17.89 24.25
N VAL A 364 21.72 -18.23 24.90
CA VAL A 364 21.44 -17.84 26.29
C VAL A 364 22.49 -18.42 27.24
N HIS A 365 22.99 -19.64 26.98
CA HIS A 365 23.97 -20.31 27.83
C HIS A 365 25.40 -20.14 27.35
N ASP A 366 25.63 -19.86 26.07
CA ASP A 366 26.95 -19.72 25.48
C ASP A 366 26.97 -18.72 24.32
N HIS A 367 27.42 -17.50 24.59
CA HIS A 367 27.55 -16.46 23.56
C HIS A 367 28.52 -16.85 22.43
N SER A 368 29.45 -17.80 22.64
CA SER A 368 30.32 -18.29 21.57
C SER A 368 29.57 -19.09 20.52
N ALA A 369 28.34 -19.54 20.82
CA ALA A 369 27.47 -20.27 19.89
C ALA A 369 27.17 -19.49 18.59
N PHE A 370 27.17 -18.16 18.64
CA PHE A 370 27.00 -17.34 17.41
C PHE A 370 27.99 -17.67 16.28
N SER A 371 29.19 -18.10 16.62
CA SER A 371 30.25 -18.44 15.68
C SER A 371 30.34 -19.95 15.34
N LYS A 372 29.54 -20.78 16.02
CA LYS A 372 29.53 -22.23 15.78
C LYS A 372 28.62 -22.55 14.57
N PRO A 373 28.87 -23.70 13.89
CA PRO A 373 28.10 -24.10 12.73
C PRO A 373 26.64 -24.43 13.07
N VAL A 374 25.72 -24.09 12.15
CA VAL A 374 24.28 -24.32 12.30
C VAL A 374 23.93 -25.78 12.61
N ARG A 375 24.69 -26.74 12.05
CA ARG A 375 24.47 -28.18 12.27
C ARG A 375 24.49 -28.59 13.72
N ASP A 376 25.18 -27.86 14.61
CA ASP A 376 25.29 -28.17 16.03
C ASP A 376 24.00 -27.84 16.80
N PHE A 377 23.10 -27.05 16.19
CA PHE A 377 21.90 -26.52 16.83
C PHE A 377 20.60 -26.81 16.06
N MET A 378 20.70 -27.17 14.80
CA MET A 378 19.53 -27.45 13.97
C MET A 378 18.80 -28.72 14.40
N THR A 379 17.50 -28.76 14.22
CA THR A 379 16.71 -29.97 14.29
C THR A 379 16.94 -30.83 13.04
N SER A 380 17.60 -32.00 13.19
CA SER A 380 17.92 -32.91 12.06
C SER A 380 16.91 -34.05 11.90
N LYS A 381 16.12 -34.35 12.94
CA LYS A 381 15.01 -35.33 12.84
C LYS A 381 13.78 -34.65 12.25
N LEU A 382 13.72 -34.62 10.91
CA LEU A 382 12.68 -33.95 10.18
C LEU A 382 11.42 -34.83 10.06
N GLU A 383 10.26 -34.23 10.30
CA GLU A 383 8.97 -34.79 9.90
C GLU A 383 8.56 -34.16 8.56
N THR A 384 8.60 -34.99 7.52
CA THR A 384 8.30 -34.55 6.16
C THR A 384 6.89 -34.96 5.74
N ILE A 385 6.30 -34.21 4.83
CA ILE A 385 4.99 -34.50 4.22
C ILE A 385 5.14 -34.56 2.70
N ARG A 386 4.39 -35.43 2.06
CA ARG A 386 4.40 -35.59 0.60
C ARG A 386 3.61 -34.48 -0.09
N PRO A 387 4.00 -34.05 -1.31
CA PRO A 387 3.21 -33.13 -2.12
C PRO A 387 1.75 -33.54 -2.30
N THR A 388 1.51 -34.85 -2.43
CA THR A 388 0.17 -35.42 -2.65
C THR A 388 -0.68 -35.53 -1.38
N ALA A 389 -0.18 -35.09 -0.23
CA ALA A 389 -0.96 -35.07 1.01
C ALA A 389 -2.11 -34.05 0.92
N SER A 390 -3.12 -34.25 1.73
CA SER A 390 -4.26 -33.31 1.81
C SER A 390 -3.96 -32.15 2.76
N VAL A 391 -4.71 -31.06 2.62
CA VAL A 391 -4.65 -29.91 3.56
C VAL A 391 -4.97 -30.36 4.98
N ASN A 392 -5.80 -31.37 5.19
CA ASN A 392 -6.13 -31.91 6.52
C ASN A 392 -4.92 -32.56 7.19
N ASP A 393 -3.98 -33.12 6.43
CA ASP A 393 -2.78 -33.77 6.96
C ASP A 393 -1.78 -32.74 7.54
N LEU A 394 -1.93 -31.46 7.24
CA LEU A 394 -1.16 -30.37 7.84
C LEU A 394 -1.60 -30.08 9.29
N THR A 395 -2.84 -30.35 9.64
CA THR A 395 -3.41 -29.99 10.95
C THR A 395 -2.66 -30.62 12.14
N PRO A 396 -2.29 -31.92 12.13
CA PRO A 396 -1.50 -32.51 13.21
C PRO A 396 -0.12 -31.86 13.38
N ILE A 397 0.55 -31.52 12.26
CA ILE A 397 1.86 -30.86 12.25
C ILE A 397 1.75 -29.48 12.93
N PHE A 398 0.76 -28.69 12.55
CA PHE A 398 0.54 -27.36 13.12
C PHE A 398 0.10 -27.38 14.59
N ARG A 399 -0.66 -28.42 15.02
CA ARG A 399 -1.01 -28.62 16.44
C ARG A 399 0.20 -28.99 17.30
N ALA A 400 1.21 -29.62 16.72
CA ALA A 400 2.47 -29.94 17.39
C ALA A 400 3.48 -28.77 17.39
N ASP A 401 3.03 -27.56 17.00
CA ASP A 401 3.84 -26.33 16.91
C ASP A 401 5.02 -26.43 15.93
N ARG A 402 4.82 -27.16 14.84
CA ARG A 402 5.83 -27.41 13.81
C ARG A 402 5.42 -26.82 12.48
N VAL A 403 6.36 -26.75 11.53
CA VAL A 403 6.14 -26.42 10.12
C VAL A 403 6.11 -27.67 9.28
N ALA A 404 5.35 -27.67 8.20
CA ALA A 404 5.33 -28.78 7.29
C ALA A 404 6.48 -28.66 6.28
N ILE A 405 7.35 -29.68 6.24
CA ILE A 405 8.49 -29.78 5.34
C ILE A 405 8.07 -30.65 4.15
N VAL A 406 7.87 -30.05 2.99
CA VAL A 406 7.35 -30.78 1.81
C VAL A 406 8.51 -31.41 1.04
N VAL A 407 8.53 -32.73 0.96
CA VAL A 407 9.56 -33.53 0.29
C VAL A 407 8.90 -34.60 -0.57
N ASP A 408 9.30 -34.75 -1.83
CA ASP A 408 8.78 -35.74 -2.74
C ASP A 408 9.40 -37.15 -2.55
N GLU A 409 9.02 -38.10 -3.39
CA GLU A 409 9.52 -39.49 -3.33
C GLU A 409 11.00 -39.61 -3.71
N ALA A 410 11.50 -38.70 -4.53
CA ALA A 410 12.91 -38.64 -4.89
C ALA A 410 13.78 -38.01 -3.81
N GLY A 411 13.18 -37.46 -2.75
CA GLY A 411 13.87 -36.77 -1.66
C GLY A 411 14.12 -35.29 -1.92
N ALA A 412 13.51 -34.73 -2.99
CA ALA A 412 13.65 -33.31 -3.30
C ALA A 412 12.76 -32.47 -2.40
N PHE A 413 13.36 -31.42 -1.82
CA PHE A 413 12.69 -30.46 -0.96
C PHE A 413 11.97 -29.40 -1.83
N HIS A 414 10.65 -29.28 -1.64
CA HIS A 414 9.81 -28.33 -2.34
C HIS A 414 9.67 -26.99 -1.59
N GLY A 415 9.72 -27.01 -0.27
CA GLY A 415 9.57 -25.83 0.58
C GLY A 415 8.91 -26.13 1.91
N LEU A 416 8.67 -25.06 2.66
CA LEU A 416 7.99 -25.09 3.95
C LEU A 416 6.56 -24.59 3.77
N ILE A 417 5.61 -25.19 4.52
CA ILE A 417 4.26 -24.64 4.70
C ILE A 417 4.10 -24.31 6.18
N THR A 418 3.76 -23.06 6.45
CA THR A 418 3.52 -22.54 7.80
C THR A 418 2.03 -22.35 8.05
N ARG A 419 1.65 -22.03 9.28
CA ARG A 419 0.24 -21.72 9.62
C ARG A 419 -0.29 -20.53 8.85
N ILE A 420 0.54 -19.49 8.65
CA ILE A 420 0.11 -18.29 7.92
C ILE A 420 -0.12 -18.57 6.44
N ASP A 421 0.64 -19.49 5.84
CA ASP A 421 0.45 -19.89 4.44
C ASP A 421 -0.92 -20.55 4.25
N LEU A 422 -1.30 -21.44 5.18
CA LEU A 422 -2.63 -22.06 5.17
C LEU A 422 -3.74 -21.03 5.40
N ILE A 423 -3.58 -20.11 6.35
CA ILE A 423 -4.55 -19.05 6.62
C ILE A 423 -4.73 -18.16 5.36
N ASN A 424 -3.65 -17.78 4.71
CA ASN A 424 -3.68 -16.98 3.48
C ASN A 424 -4.37 -17.73 2.34
N HIS A 425 -4.11 -19.04 2.19
CA HIS A 425 -4.78 -19.88 1.20
C HIS A 425 -6.30 -19.94 1.44
N LEU A 426 -6.72 -20.21 2.67
CA LEU A 426 -8.14 -20.27 3.01
C LEU A 426 -8.84 -18.91 2.81
N ARG A 427 -8.17 -17.81 3.15
CA ARG A 427 -8.71 -16.47 2.92
C ARG A 427 -8.93 -16.17 1.44
N ARG A 428 -8.03 -16.62 0.55
CA ARG A 428 -8.18 -16.46 -0.91
C ARG A 428 -9.37 -17.21 -1.48
N GLN A 429 -9.82 -18.29 -0.84
CA GLN A 429 -11.01 -19.03 -1.27
C GLN A 429 -12.33 -18.36 -0.87
N LEU A 430 -12.28 -17.35 0.02
CA LEU A 430 -13.44 -16.58 0.48
C LEU A 430 -13.64 -15.26 -0.30
N LEU A 431 -12.65 -14.87 -1.11
CA LEU A 431 -12.68 -13.70 -1.98
C LEU A 431 -13.06 -14.11 -3.40
#